data_b67521bac4409843df4bb04bd094d6a7
#
_entry.id   b67521bac4409843df4bb04bd094d6a7
#
_cell.length_a   1.000
_cell.length_b   1.000
_cell.length_c   1.000
_cell.angle_alpha   90.00
_cell.angle_beta   90.00
_cell.angle_gamma   90.00
#
_symmetry.space_group_name_H-M   'P 1'
#
loop_
_entity.id
_entity.type
_entity.pdbx_description
1 polymer ?
#
loop_
_entity_poly.entity_id
_entity_poly.type
_entity_poly.pdbx_seq_one_letter_code
_entity_poly.pdbx_strand_id
1 'polypeptide(L)'
;RLDEFRHRKGIADTLSVPFEIVSPERASELFPLVDLDGVVGAAYLESDGHVDPNDVTQAFAKGAQAHGAEIVRHAAVTSIERSGGAWLVKTSKGEILAEIVVNAAGQWARELGRLVGIDLPIVPLEHHFLITESIPAVGDMDFELPVLRDADASFYVRGEVDSLLVGPFEPHTEPWGLDGIPDDFHSRLLEPAFDRLESVLKAAAKRVPLFADAGIKTIVNGPDGYTPDGRCLMGPVPGLPNFHVLAGFSIFGIVFGGGAGKYAAEWIVDGQPSDNMWEVDVRRFGGYARSTRYVADRAVDVYGHEYAIHYPELERYAGRPLKTGPLYDRLLDKGAVYGARFGWERPLWFAPERGVRDIYSFRRGSWHDAVGEESRAVRARVGLLDQTSFAKYEVSGPGATIFLDRLCANKLPRAQGRMALTQMCTPKGGIECDLTVTKLGEDHYYVISAAGTENHDLAWIEYHLPKDGSVRLDNVTCRYGVLTIAGPRSRDLLQALTKADCSNEAFRFFLCRDLVVGMAPVRALRVSYVGELGYELHHPLEYQRHLYDLLMAEGAQYEIVDFGYRALDAMRLEKAYRLWGVDISADYTPIEAGLERFVDFDKGDFIGRDAAARIRDT
;
A
#
# COMPACT_ATOMS: atom_id res chain seq x y z
N ARG A 1 18.79 10.14 13.33
CA ARG A 1 18.06 9.17 14.17
C ARG A 1 17.26 9.85 15.29
N LEU A 2 17.78 10.81 16.04
CA LEU A 2 17.01 11.49 17.09
C LEU A 2 15.74 12.20 16.57
N ASP A 3 15.75 12.75 15.35
CA ASP A 3 14.54 13.35 14.77
C ASP A 3 13.48 12.28 14.45
N GLU A 4 13.91 11.07 14.08
CA GLU A 4 13.00 9.92 13.97
C GLU A 4 12.40 9.54 15.31
N PHE A 5 13.19 9.47 16.38
CA PHE A 5 12.67 9.18 17.73
C PHE A 5 11.66 10.24 18.19
N ARG A 6 11.92 11.54 17.92
CA ARG A 6 10.95 12.60 18.19
C ARG A 6 9.65 12.43 17.40
N HIS A 7 9.75 12.05 16.13
CA HIS A 7 8.58 11.77 15.29
C HIS A 7 7.79 10.57 15.84
N ARG A 8 8.48 9.46 16.13
CA ARG A 8 7.86 8.25 16.73
C ARG A 8 7.23 8.56 18.09
N LYS A 9 7.88 9.39 18.92
CA LYS A 9 7.30 9.84 20.20
C LYS A 9 5.97 10.57 20.00
N GLY A 10 5.87 11.47 19.03
CA GLY A 10 4.62 12.15 18.71
C GLY A 10 3.49 11.19 18.34
N ILE A 11 3.78 10.14 17.57
CA ILE A 11 2.82 9.06 17.25
C ILE A 11 2.44 8.28 18.50
N ALA A 12 3.43 7.87 19.30
CA ALA A 12 3.22 7.12 20.54
C ALA A 12 2.35 7.89 21.54
N ASP A 13 2.60 9.19 21.71
CA ASP A 13 1.80 10.07 22.57
C ASP A 13 0.33 10.10 22.11
N THR A 14 0.07 10.14 20.80
CA THR A 14 -1.30 10.10 20.24
C THR A 14 -2.01 8.78 20.55
N LEU A 15 -1.26 7.67 20.58
CA LEU A 15 -1.78 6.33 20.86
C LEU A 15 -1.72 5.96 22.35
N SER A 16 -1.29 6.88 23.23
CA SER A 16 -1.08 6.63 24.67
C SER A 16 -0.09 5.50 24.96
N VAL A 17 0.93 5.33 24.10
CA VAL A 17 2.01 4.37 24.27
C VAL A 17 3.16 5.02 25.04
N PRO A 18 3.66 4.43 26.16
CA PRO A 18 4.73 4.99 26.96
C PRO A 18 6.09 4.88 26.24
N PHE A 19 6.42 5.89 25.45
CA PHE A 19 7.66 5.97 24.69
C PHE A 19 8.52 7.12 25.20
N GLU A 20 9.73 6.84 25.67
CA GLU A 20 10.64 7.80 26.23
C GLU A 20 11.89 7.96 25.37
N ILE A 21 12.39 9.21 25.24
CA ILE A 21 13.71 9.49 24.69
C ILE A 21 14.64 9.69 25.89
N VAL A 22 15.63 8.82 26.02
CA VAL A 22 16.52 8.78 27.18
C VAL A 22 17.95 9.19 26.80
N SER A 23 18.71 9.65 27.81
CA SER A 23 20.13 9.97 27.64
C SER A 23 20.98 8.70 27.46
N PRO A 24 22.23 8.83 26.97
CA PRO A 24 23.16 7.70 26.91
C PRO A 24 23.39 7.04 28.28
N GLU A 25 23.51 7.87 29.35
CA GLU A 25 23.73 7.37 30.73
C GLU A 25 22.53 6.50 31.16
N ARG A 26 21.31 6.97 30.92
CA ARG A 26 20.10 6.20 31.23
C ARG A 26 20.02 4.92 30.40
N ALA A 27 20.42 4.95 29.15
CA ALA A 27 20.50 3.74 28.30
C ALA A 27 21.49 2.72 28.88
N SER A 28 22.65 3.14 29.41
CA SER A 28 23.62 2.27 30.09
C SER A 28 23.09 1.72 31.42
N GLU A 29 22.30 2.48 32.18
CA GLU A 29 21.63 1.96 33.38
C GLU A 29 20.63 0.86 33.04
N LEU A 30 19.89 0.99 31.92
CA LEU A 30 18.91 0.00 31.46
C LEU A 30 19.57 -1.23 30.84
N PHE A 31 20.68 -1.04 30.13
CA PHE A 31 21.46 -2.12 29.49
C PHE A 31 22.95 -1.94 29.81
N PRO A 32 23.43 -2.42 30.96
CA PRO A 32 24.78 -2.16 31.44
C PRO A 32 25.91 -2.70 30.57
N LEU A 33 25.61 -3.58 29.64
CA LEU A 33 26.61 -4.22 28.76
C LEU A 33 26.92 -3.34 27.51
N VAL A 34 26.25 -2.20 27.35
CA VAL A 34 26.39 -1.37 26.15
C VAL A 34 27.62 -0.47 26.20
N ASP A 35 28.39 -0.45 25.13
CA ASP A 35 29.38 0.61 24.88
C ASP A 35 28.69 1.86 24.34
N LEU A 36 28.92 3.00 25.00
CA LEU A 36 28.28 4.28 24.66
C LEU A 36 29.03 5.09 23.59
N ASP A 37 30.15 4.60 23.04
CA ASP A 37 30.90 5.33 22.01
C ASP A 37 30.00 5.71 20.82
N GLY A 38 29.89 7.01 20.56
CA GLY A 38 29.05 7.58 19.49
C GLY A 38 27.54 7.58 19.77
N VAL A 39 27.07 7.13 20.93
CA VAL A 39 25.65 7.17 21.32
C VAL A 39 25.25 8.59 21.75
N VAL A 40 24.25 9.14 21.10
CA VAL A 40 23.73 10.49 21.40
C VAL A 40 22.38 10.47 22.14
N GLY A 41 21.79 9.29 22.31
CA GLY A 41 20.52 9.05 22.99
C GLY A 41 19.91 7.73 22.56
N ALA A 42 18.90 7.29 23.28
CA ALA A 42 18.12 6.11 22.95
C ALA A 42 16.62 6.36 23.10
N ALA A 43 15.81 5.46 22.59
CA ALA A 43 14.37 5.41 22.83
C ALA A 43 14.08 4.18 23.69
N TYR A 44 13.27 4.36 24.73
CA TYR A 44 12.88 3.29 25.65
C TYR A 44 11.38 3.11 25.66
N LEU A 45 10.94 1.86 25.60
CA LEU A 45 9.56 1.44 25.65
C LEU A 45 9.42 0.37 26.75
N GLU A 46 8.99 0.79 27.93
CA GLU A 46 8.90 -0.08 29.12
C GLU A 46 7.90 -1.24 28.93
N SER A 47 6.84 -1.00 28.18
CA SER A 47 5.79 -1.99 27.93
C SER A 47 6.12 -2.98 26.80
N ASP A 48 7.27 -2.83 26.13
CA ASP A 48 7.73 -3.80 25.12
C ASP A 48 8.38 -5.02 25.80
N GLY A 49 8.54 -6.10 25.04
CA GLY A 49 9.13 -7.34 25.58
C GLY A 49 9.36 -8.38 24.50
N HIS A 50 9.58 -9.61 24.95
CA HIS A 50 9.69 -10.77 24.07
C HIS A 50 8.93 -11.97 24.66
N VAL A 51 8.65 -12.95 23.82
CA VAL A 51 7.94 -14.17 24.21
C VAL A 51 8.66 -15.39 23.61
N ASP A 52 8.47 -16.56 24.21
CA ASP A 52 8.81 -17.81 23.55
C ASP A 52 7.78 -18.09 22.42
N PRO A 53 8.22 -18.24 21.14
CA PRO A 53 7.32 -18.46 20.01
C PRO A 53 6.50 -19.74 20.11
N ASN A 54 7.04 -20.80 20.71
CA ASN A 54 6.29 -22.04 20.90
C ASN A 54 5.21 -21.88 21.95
N ASP A 55 5.53 -21.25 23.07
CA ASP A 55 4.59 -21.07 24.18
C ASP A 55 3.40 -20.20 23.76
N VAL A 56 3.64 -19.07 23.09
CA VAL A 56 2.55 -18.21 22.60
C VAL A 56 1.70 -18.92 21.56
N THR A 57 2.31 -19.68 20.63
CA THR A 57 1.57 -20.47 19.63
C THR A 57 0.72 -21.55 20.30
N GLN A 58 1.26 -22.27 21.30
CA GLN A 58 0.50 -23.28 22.05
C GLN A 58 -0.60 -22.65 22.91
N ALA A 59 -0.38 -21.47 23.46
CA ALA A 59 -1.40 -20.75 24.21
C ALA A 59 -2.61 -20.39 23.33
N PHE A 60 -2.38 -19.82 22.14
CA PHE A 60 -3.44 -19.56 21.16
C PHE A 60 -4.15 -20.86 20.71
N ALA A 61 -3.39 -21.93 20.45
CA ALA A 61 -3.95 -23.22 20.07
C ALA A 61 -4.88 -23.80 21.16
N LYS A 62 -4.44 -23.79 22.41
CA LYS A 62 -5.25 -24.23 23.55
C LYS A 62 -6.50 -23.36 23.74
N GLY A 63 -6.34 -22.05 23.59
CA GLY A 63 -7.47 -21.11 23.63
C GLY A 63 -8.49 -21.42 22.55
N ALA A 64 -8.08 -21.61 21.31
CA ALA A 64 -8.95 -21.96 20.19
C ALA A 64 -9.68 -23.30 20.46
N GLN A 65 -8.98 -24.33 20.94
CA GLN A 65 -9.59 -25.63 21.29
C GLN A 65 -10.60 -25.50 22.42
N ALA A 66 -10.35 -24.66 23.42
CA ALA A 66 -11.30 -24.41 24.51
C ALA A 66 -12.61 -23.77 24.02
N HIS A 67 -12.56 -23.08 22.87
CA HIS A 67 -13.73 -22.52 22.17
C HIS A 67 -14.28 -23.43 21.06
N GLY A 68 -13.84 -24.69 20.98
CA GLY A 68 -14.40 -25.70 20.07
C GLY A 68 -13.67 -25.85 18.73
N ALA A 69 -12.54 -25.17 18.52
CA ALA A 69 -11.76 -25.39 17.32
C ALA A 69 -11.06 -26.76 17.33
N GLU A 70 -11.10 -27.47 16.20
CA GLU A 70 -10.36 -28.70 16.00
C GLU A 70 -9.01 -28.41 15.34
N ILE A 71 -7.93 -28.92 15.92
CA ILE A 71 -6.57 -28.79 15.35
C ILE A 71 -6.08 -30.15 14.91
N VAL A 72 -5.97 -30.33 13.59
CA VAL A 72 -5.50 -31.58 12.98
C VAL A 72 -4.06 -31.40 12.51
N ARG A 73 -3.12 -31.99 13.23
CA ARG A 73 -1.70 -31.95 12.89
C ARG A 73 -1.35 -33.00 11.83
N HIS A 74 -0.26 -32.76 11.08
CA HIS A 74 0.23 -33.67 10.04
C HIS A 74 -0.83 -33.98 8.98
N ALA A 75 -1.62 -32.97 8.60
CA ALA A 75 -2.65 -33.03 7.57
C ALA A 75 -2.30 -32.03 6.46
N ALA A 76 -1.30 -32.37 5.65
CA ALA A 76 -0.91 -31.52 4.53
C ALA A 76 -2.05 -31.37 3.52
N VAL A 77 -2.36 -30.13 3.14
CA VAL A 77 -3.36 -29.82 2.11
C VAL A 77 -2.78 -30.13 0.73
N THR A 78 -3.49 -30.93 -0.05
CA THR A 78 -3.04 -31.38 -1.38
C THR A 78 -3.86 -30.81 -2.53
N SER A 79 -5.14 -30.46 -2.31
CA SER A 79 -5.96 -29.70 -3.26
C SER A 79 -7.03 -28.89 -2.56
N ILE A 80 -7.49 -27.82 -3.21
CA ILE A 80 -8.61 -26.99 -2.79
C ILE A 80 -9.46 -26.72 -4.03
N GLU A 81 -10.70 -27.17 -4.02
CA GLU A 81 -11.59 -27.14 -5.19
C GLU A 81 -12.97 -26.56 -4.79
N ARG A 82 -13.63 -25.89 -5.72
CA ARG A 82 -15.02 -25.44 -5.50
C ARG A 82 -15.97 -26.65 -5.63
N SER A 83 -16.86 -26.78 -4.63
CA SER A 83 -17.88 -27.83 -4.60
C SER A 83 -19.22 -27.22 -4.19
N GLY A 84 -20.09 -26.97 -5.17
CA GLY A 84 -21.32 -26.22 -4.92
C GLY A 84 -21.06 -24.80 -4.43
N GLY A 85 -21.61 -24.42 -3.29
CA GLY A 85 -21.34 -23.13 -2.63
C GLY A 85 -20.11 -23.13 -1.70
N ALA A 86 -19.51 -24.29 -1.45
CA ALA A 86 -18.44 -24.52 -0.49
C ALA A 86 -17.09 -24.82 -1.15
N TRP A 87 -16.07 -25.10 -0.34
CA TRP A 87 -14.72 -25.52 -0.72
C TRP A 87 -14.47 -26.97 -0.28
N LEU A 88 -14.08 -27.85 -1.19
CA LEU A 88 -13.56 -29.17 -0.87
C LEU A 88 -12.06 -29.08 -0.69
N VAL A 89 -11.60 -29.24 0.53
CA VAL A 89 -10.17 -29.25 0.90
C VAL A 89 -9.73 -30.71 1.10
N LYS A 90 -8.81 -31.18 0.25
CA LYS A 90 -8.23 -32.51 0.38
C LYS A 90 -6.93 -32.42 1.15
N THR A 91 -6.75 -33.34 2.08
CA THR A 91 -5.54 -33.41 2.90
C THR A 91 -4.98 -34.83 2.89
N SER A 92 -3.75 -35.01 3.37
CA SER A 92 -3.14 -36.34 3.57
C SER A 92 -3.93 -37.25 4.53
N LYS A 93 -4.92 -36.70 5.28
CA LYS A 93 -5.73 -37.44 6.28
C LYS A 93 -7.22 -37.55 5.91
N GLY A 94 -7.65 -37.00 4.78
CA GLY A 94 -9.04 -37.03 4.36
C GLY A 94 -9.49 -35.71 3.74
N GLU A 95 -10.80 -35.62 3.50
CA GLU A 95 -11.42 -34.49 2.82
C GLU A 95 -12.30 -33.69 3.79
N ILE A 96 -12.32 -32.37 3.63
CA ILE A 96 -13.12 -31.45 4.44
C ILE A 96 -13.92 -30.58 3.47
N LEU A 97 -15.24 -30.51 3.68
CA LEU A 97 -16.10 -29.56 3.01
C LEU A 97 -16.27 -28.34 3.92
N ALA A 98 -15.72 -27.19 3.51
CA ALA A 98 -15.72 -25.95 4.29
C ALA A 98 -16.47 -24.82 3.56
N GLU A 99 -17.30 -24.06 4.25
CA GLU A 99 -17.95 -22.87 3.68
C GLU A 99 -16.93 -21.75 3.44
N ILE A 100 -15.94 -21.62 4.32
CA ILE A 100 -14.91 -20.58 4.30
C ILE A 100 -13.54 -21.24 4.45
N VAL A 101 -12.57 -20.78 3.68
CA VAL A 101 -11.17 -21.18 3.78
C VAL A 101 -10.31 -19.96 4.09
N VAL A 102 -9.39 -20.10 5.06
CA VAL A 102 -8.38 -19.09 5.38
C VAL A 102 -7.00 -19.67 5.11
N ASN A 103 -6.29 -19.11 4.16
CA ASN A 103 -4.90 -19.45 3.88
C ASN A 103 -3.99 -18.69 4.86
N ALA A 104 -3.60 -19.37 5.94
CA ALA A 104 -2.66 -18.88 6.96
C ALA A 104 -1.36 -19.72 6.96
N ALA A 105 -0.91 -20.17 5.78
CA ALA A 105 0.15 -21.15 5.62
C ALA A 105 1.58 -20.58 5.71
N GLY A 106 1.75 -19.35 6.22
CA GLY A 106 3.08 -18.75 6.42
C GLY A 106 3.87 -18.66 5.11
N GLN A 107 5.09 -19.18 5.12
CA GLN A 107 5.95 -19.20 3.93
C GLN A 107 5.38 -20.05 2.76
N TRP A 108 4.53 -21.03 3.05
CA TRP A 108 3.85 -21.87 2.03
C TRP A 108 2.54 -21.26 1.52
N ALA A 109 2.17 -20.06 1.96
CA ALA A 109 0.89 -19.45 1.56
C ALA A 109 0.80 -19.21 0.04
N ARG A 110 1.91 -18.97 -0.63
CA ARG A 110 1.99 -18.83 -2.08
C ARG A 110 1.66 -20.14 -2.80
N GLU A 111 2.24 -21.25 -2.35
CA GLU A 111 2.00 -22.59 -2.89
C GLU A 111 0.52 -22.99 -2.69
N LEU A 112 -0.01 -22.73 -1.50
CA LEU A 112 -1.42 -22.99 -1.22
C LEU A 112 -2.35 -22.12 -2.08
N GLY A 113 -1.99 -20.85 -2.30
CA GLY A 113 -2.71 -19.96 -3.20
C GLY A 113 -2.78 -20.49 -4.64
N ARG A 114 -1.70 -21.09 -5.13
CA ARG A 114 -1.63 -21.70 -6.46
C ARG A 114 -2.62 -22.85 -6.66
N LEU A 115 -2.99 -23.57 -5.59
CA LEU A 115 -4.01 -24.62 -5.65
C LEU A 115 -5.40 -24.06 -6.06
N VAL A 116 -5.66 -22.78 -5.82
CA VAL A 116 -6.90 -22.08 -6.19
C VAL A 116 -6.70 -21.06 -7.32
N GLY A 117 -5.54 -21.09 -8.00
CA GLY A 117 -5.27 -20.28 -9.18
C GLY A 117 -4.80 -18.83 -8.88
N ILE A 118 -4.38 -18.53 -7.64
CA ILE A 118 -3.80 -17.23 -7.30
C ILE A 118 -2.31 -17.36 -7.00
N ASP A 119 -1.55 -16.30 -7.32
CA ASP A 119 -0.12 -16.19 -7.02
C ASP A 119 0.08 -15.05 -6.03
N LEU A 120 0.19 -15.38 -4.75
CA LEU A 120 0.37 -14.40 -3.68
C LEU A 120 1.79 -13.81 -3.74
N PRO A 121 1.96 -12.49 -3.57
CA PRO A 121 3.26 -11.85 -3.60
C PRO A 121 4.04 -12.09 -2.29
N ILE A 122 4.42 -13.32 -2.05
CA ILE A 122 5.21 -13.74 -0.89
C ILE A 122 6.42 -14.51 -1.41
N VAL A 123 7.60 -14.19 -0.90
CA VAL A 123 8.83 -14.97 -1.11
C VAL A 123 9.52 -15.20 0.22
N PRO A 124 10.03 -16.41 0.48
CA PRO A 124 10.85 -16.63 1.66
C PRO A 124 12.21 -15.95 1.51
N LEU A 125 12.67 -15.30 2.58
CA LEU A 125 14.01 -14.75 2.71
C LEU A 125 14.74 -15.45 3.86
N GLU A 126 16.03 -15.66 3.70
CA GLU A 126 16.86 -16.17 4.80
C GLU A 126 16.98 -15.13 5.90
N HIS A 127 16.76 -15.54 7.14
CA HIS A 127 16.94 -14.70 8.32
C HIS A 127 17.70 -15.43 9.40
N HIS A 128 18.70 -14.77 9.98
CA HIS A 128 19.59 -15.34 10.98
C HIS A 128 19.36 -14.76 12.36
N PHE A 129 19.60 -15.59 13.37
CA PHE A 129 20.00 -15.15 14.71
C PHE A 129 21.01 -16.12 15.28
N LEU A 130 21.78 -15.68 16.26
CA LEU A 130 22.72 -16.51 16.96
C LEU A 130 22.55 -16.39 18.47
N ILE A 131 22.92 -17.45 19.17
CA ILE A 131 22.99 -17.49 20.63
C ILE A 131 24.44 -17.80 21.04
N THR A 132 24.95 -17.03 21.98
CA THR A 132 26.31 -17.23 22.52
C THR A 132 26.37 -18.43 23.45
N GLU A 133 27.59 -18.90 23.75
CA GLU A 133 27.85 -19.69 24.95
C GLU A 133 27.49 -18.85 26.18
N SER A 134 27.45 -19.52 27.36
CA SER A 134 27.16 -18.85 28.63
C SER A 134 28.14 -17.72 28.92
N ILE A 135 27.61 -16.57 29.33
CA ILE A 135 28.37 -15.39 29.76
C ILE A 135 28.07 -15.12 31.22
N PRO A 136 29.02 -15.41 32.15
CA PRO A 136 28.75 -15.27 33.58
C PRO A 136 28.17 -13.91 33.99
N ALA A 137 28.66 -12.83 33.38
CA ALA A 137 28.16 -11.50 33.65
C ALA A 137 26.68 -11.29 33.28
N VAL A 138 26.10 -12.09 32.36
CA VAL A 138 24.68 -12.10 32.03
C VAL A 138 23.91 -12.96 33.02
N GLY A 139 24.44 -14.14 33.34
CA GLY A 139 23.82 -15.08 34.28
C GLY A 139 23.75 -14.57 35.73
N ASP A 140 24.67 -13.69 36.13
CA ASP A 140 24.75 -13.10 37.47
C ASP A 140 23.84 -11.86 37.65
N MET A 141 23.13 -11.43 36.59
CA MET A 141 22.21 -10.28 36.68
C MET A 141 20.97 -10.64 37.49
N ASP A 142 20.54 -9.70 38.34
CA ASP A 142 19.33 -9.84 39.17
C ASP A 142 18.07 -9.23 38.49
N PHE A 143 18.20 -8.82 37.25
CA PHE A 143 17.11 -8.28 36.41
C PHE A 143 17.24 -8.79 34.96
N GLU A 144 16.13 -8.77 34.26
CA GLU A 144 16.07 -9.12 32.83
C GLU A 144 16.51 -7.93 31.96
N LEU A 145 17.46 -8.18 31.04
CA LEU A 145 17.91 -7.17 30.10
C LEU A 145 16.79 -6.81 29.11
N PRO A 146 16.48 -5.52 28.89
CA PRO A 146 15.61 -5.12 27.79
C PRO A 146 16.24 -5.48 26.44
N VAL A 147 15.43 -5.55 25.40
CA VAL A 147 15.93 -5.75 24.03
C VAL A 147 16.65 -4.49 23.57
N LEU A 148 17.96 -4.58 23.36
CA LEU A 148 18.75 -3.51 22.74
C LEU A 148 18.65 -3.61 21.21
N ARG A 149 18.25 -2.52 20.54
CA ARG A 149 18.28 -2.40 19.07
C ARG A 149 19.24 -1.30 18.66
N ASP A 150 20.35 -1.65 18.00
CA ASP A 150 21.23 -0.67 17.35
C ASP A 150 20.78 -0.51 15.89
N ALA A 151 19.88 0.43 15.68
CA ALA A 151 19.27 0.64 14.37
C ALA A 151 20.24 1.22 13.32
N ASP A 152 21.33 1.86 13.74
CA ASP A 152 22.36 2.37 12.82
C ASP A 152 23.31 1.27 12.36
N ALA A 153 23.45 0.20 13.16
CA ALA A 153 24.27 -0.97 12.86
C ALA A 153 23.45 -2.22 12.46
N SER A 154 22.13 -2.10 12.39
CA SER A 154 21.17 -3.12 11.89
C SER A 154 21.20 -4.45 12.64
N PHE A 155 21.15 -4.39 13.96
CA PHE A 155 21.01 -5.59 14.80
C PHE A 155 20.22 -5.33 16.09
N TYR A 156 19.80 -6.40 16.71
CA TYR A 156 19.29 -6.39 18.09
C TYR A 156 20.01 -7.42 18.96
N VAL A 157 20.04 -7.15 20.26
CA VAL A 157 20.59 -8.06 21.29
C VAL A 157 19.60 -8.16 22.43
N ARG A 158 19.39 -9.36 22.96
CA ARG A 158 18.63 -9.59 24.18
C ARG A 158 19.28 -10.67 25.04
N GLY A 159 18.92 -10.72 26.31
CA GLY A 159 19.27 -11.83 27.18
C GLY A 159 18.58 -13.14 26.74
N GLU A 160 19.28 -14.26 26.89
CA GLU A 160 18.77 -15.61 26.67
C GLU A 160 19.28 -16.52 27.79
N VAL A 161 18.57 -16.54 28.92
CA VAL A 161 18.97 -17.17 30.17
C VAL A 161 20.31 -16.59 30.68
N ASP A 162 21.42 -17.29 30.50
CA ASP A 162 22.77 -16.87 30.85
C ASP A 162 23.64 -16.48 29.64
N SER A 163 23.01 -16.29 28.50
CA SER A 163 23.63 -16.05 27.19
C SER A 163 23.06 -14.80 26.55
N LEU A 164 23.61 -14.37 25.42
CA LEU A 164 23.04 -13.32 24.57
C LEU A 164 22.52 -13.90 23.25
N LEU A 165 21.33 -13.50 22.87
CA LEU A 165 20.81 -13.69 21.51
C LEU A 165 21.08 -12.43 20.70
N VAL A 166 21.68 -12.57 19.52
CA VAL A 166 21.97 -11.50 18.58
C VAL A 166 21.29 -11.79 17.27
N GLY A 167 20.43 -10.87 16.80
CA GLY A 167 19.74 -10.95 15.51
C GLY A 167 20.20 -9.86 14.55
N PRO A 168 21.00 -10.19 13.55
CA PRO A 168 21.42 -9.27 12.50
C PRO A 168 20.32 -9.07 11.44
N PHE A 169 20.30 -7.86 10.84
CA PHE A 169 19.57 -7.56 9.60
C PHE A 169 20.58 -7.09 8.56
N GLU A 170 21.22 -8.06 7.92
CA GLU A 170 22.20 -7.77 6.88
C GLU A 170 21.55 -7.12 5.66
N PRO A 171 22.24 -6.18 4.97
CA PRO A 171 21.64 -5.39 3.86
C PRO A 171 21.23 -6.23 2.64
N HIS A 172 21.81 -7.42 2.48
CA HIS A 172 21.65 -8.28 1.31
C HIS A 172 21.37 -9.72 1.75
N THR A 173 20.15 -9.98 2.21
CA THR A 173 19.69 -11.35 2.43
C THR A 173 19.39 -12.06 1.12
N GLU A 174 19.37 -13.39 1.14
CA GLU A 174 19.10 -14.20 -0.05
C GLU A 174 17.64 -14.68 -0.08
N PRO A 175 16.94 -14.53 -1.21
CA PRO A 175 15.67 -15.20 -1.42
C PRO A 175 15.86 -16.71 -1.54
N TRP A 176 14.95 -17.45 -0.92
CA TRP A 176 14.98 -18.89 -0.92
C TRP A 176 13.67 -19.49 -1.49
N GLY A 177 13.76 -20.66 -2.13
CA GLY A 177 12.58 -21.37 -2.61
C GLY A 177 11.75 -20.63 -3.67
N LEU A 178 12.38 -19.81 -4.52
CA LEU A 178 11.69 -18.98 -5.52
C LEU A 178 10.90 -19.81 -6.54
N ASP A 179 11.40 -20.99 -6.89
CA ASP A 179 10.74 -21.94 -7.82
C ASP A 179 9.72 -22.84 -7.11
N GLY A 180 9.60 -22.72 -5.81
CA GLY A 180 8.77 -23.51 -4.91
C GLY A 180 9.56 -24.05 -3.71
N ILE A 181 8.90 -24.16 -2.58
CA ILE A 181 9.49 -24.75 -1.37
C ILE A 181 9.50 -26.28 -1.56
N PRO A 182 10.64 -26.97 -1.32
CA PRO A 182 10.68 -28.44 -1.41
C PRO A 182 9.65 -29.10 -0.50
N ASP A 183 8.96 -30.13 -1.00
CA ASP A 183 7.88 -30.82 -0.29
C ASP A 183 8.34 -31.46 1.04
N ASP A 184 9.62 -31.82 1.13
CA ASP A 184 10.23 -32.41 2.33
C ASP A 184 10.82 -31.36 3.29
N PHE A 185 10.74 -30.06 2.97
CA PHE A 185 11.23 -29.00 3.82
C PHE A 185 10.21 -28.66 4.91
N HIS A 186 10.32 -29.32 6.04
CA HIS A 186 9.55 -29.01 7.25
C HIS A 186 10.40 -29.29 8.50
N SER A 187 10.28 -28.45 9.50
CA SER A 187 11.05 -28.56 10.75
C SER A 187 12.57 -28.64 10.51
N ARG A 188 13.06 -27.91 9.53
CA ARG A 188 14.48 -27.82 9.15
C ARG A 188 14.92 -26.37 9.14
N LEU A 189 16.20 -26.15 9.32
CA LEU A 189 16.89 -24.88 9.16
C LEU A 189 17.73 -24.92 7.88
N LEU A 190 18.05 -23.74 7.38
CA LEU A 190 19.02 -23.55 6.30
C LEU A 190 20.44 -23.51 6.86
N GLU A 191 21.43 -23.69 5.97
CA GLU A 191 22.83 -23.55 6.36
C GLU A 191 23.15 -22.09 6.73
N PRO A 192 23.93 -21.84 7.79
CA PRO A 192 24.34 -20.49 8.15
C PRO A 192 25.25 -19.85 7.11
N ALA A 193 24.99 -18.57 6.78
CA ALA A 193 25.78 -17.78 5.84
C ALA A 193 26.66 -16.75 6.56
N PHE A 194 27.74 -17.21 7.18
CA PHE A 194 28.62 -16.40 8.03
C PHE A 194 29.19 -15.17 7.33
N ASP A 195 29.57 -15.29 6.06
CA ASP A 195 30.18 -14.19 5.30
C ASP A 195 29.26 -12.97 5.21
N ARG A 196 27.95 -13.18 5.14
CA ARG A 196 26.96 -12.10 5.10
C ARG A 196 26.80 -11.40 6.45
N LEU A 197 27.02 -12.12 7.54
CA LEU A 197 26.82 -11.64 8.92
C LEU A 197 28.01 -10.89 9.48
N GLU A 198 29.22 -11.08 8.91
CA GLU A 198 30.47 -10.62 9.49
C GLU A 198 30.47 -9.14 9.88
N SER A 199 29.99 -8.27 9.00
CA SER A 199 29.98 -6.81 9.23
C SER A 199 29.05 -6.42 10.39
N VAL A 200 27.88 -7.03 10.47
CA VAL A 200 26.89 -6.76 11.52
C VAL A 200 27.34 -7.34 12.86
N LEU A 201 27.92 -8.55 12.86
CA LEU A 201 28.47 -9.17 14.08
C LEU A 201 29.66 -8.38 14.65
N LYS A 202 30.53 -7.83 13.80
CA LYS A 202 31.59 -6.91 14.23
C LYS A 202 31.03 -5.63 14.88
N ALA A 203 29.95 -5.08 14.32
CA ALA A 203 29.28 -3.92 14.91
C ALA A 203 28.60 -4.26 16.24
N ALA A 204 27.99 -5.44 16.35
CA ALA A 204 27.42 -5.95 17.60
C ALA A 204 28.48 -6.14 18.68
N ALA A 205 29.63 -6.71 18.33
CA ALA A 205 30.77 -6.86 19.25
C ALA A 205 31.36 -5.52 19.71
N LYS A 206 31.35 -4.50 18.87
CA LYS A 206 31.73 -3.14 19.27
C LYS A 206 30.71 -2.53 20.25
N ARG A 207 29.42 -2.70 20.01
CA ARG A 207 28.34 -2.13 20.84
C ARG A 207 28.15 -2.87 22.16
N VAL A 208 28.36 -4.18 22.19
CA VAL A 208 28.27 -5.05 23.36
C VAL A 208 29.59 -5.86 23.46
N PRO A 209 30.64 -5.31 24.08
CA PRO A 209 31.98 -5.90 24.06
C PRO A 209 32.07 -7.34 24.56
N LEU A 210 31.22 -7.71 25.52
CA LEU A 210 31.16 -9.10 26.02
C LEU A 210 30.84 -10.13 24.92
N PHE A 211 30.18 -9.71 23.87
CA PHE A 211 29.88 -10.55 22.71
C PHE A 211 31.14 -10.96 21.93
N ALA A 212 32.20 -10.12 21.92
CA ALA A 212 33.43 -10.40 21.19
C ALA A 212 34.23 -11.60 21.75
N ASP A 213 34.11 -11.80 23.06
CA ASP A 213 34.83 -12.86 23.78
C ASP A 213 34.00 -14.13 23.98
N ALA A 214 32.70 -14.07 23.68
CA ALA A 214 31.80 -15.19 23.84
C ALA A 214 31.89 -16.16 22.66
N GLY A 215 31.93 -17.46 22.94
CA GLY A 215 31.74 -18.48 21.90
C GLY A 215 30.33 -18.47 21.33
N ILE A 216 30.15 -19.00 20.13
CA ILE A 216 28.84 -19.17 19.51
C ILE A 216 28.33 -20.58 19.82
N LYS A 217 27.22 -20.67 20.53
CA LYS A 217 26.54 -21.92 20.87
C LYS A 217 25.73 -22.46 19.70
N THR A 218 24.99 -21.58 19.04
CA THR A 218 24.15 -21.95 17.88
C THR A 218 23.89 -20.76 16.94
N ILE A 219 23.72 -21.04 15.66
CA ILE A 219 23.20 -20.12 14.66
C ILE A 219 21.97 -20.76 14.04
N VAL A 220 20.95 -19.98 13.93
CA VAL A 220 19.69 -20.33 13.24
C VAL A 220 19.62 -19.53 11.97
N ASN A 221 19.38 -20.21 10.83
CA ASN A 221 19.01 -19.60 9.57
C ASN A 221 17.66 -20.20 9.16
N GLY A 222 16.60 -19.40 9.17
CA GLY A 222 15.25 -19.82 8.83
C GLY A 222 14.69 -19.00 7.68
N PRO A 223 13.92 -19.62 6.76
CA PRO A 223 13.21 -18.88 5.73
C PRO A 223 11.96 -18.23 6.32
N ASP A 224 11.80 -16.92 6.11
CA ASP A 224 10.63 -16.15 6.53
C ASP A 224 9.91 -15.52 5.35
N GLY A 225 8.57 -15.57 5.33
CA GLY A 225 7.75 -15.15 4.22
C GLY A 225 7.57 -13.63 4.14
N TYR A 226 8.25 -12.99 3.18
CA TYR A 226 8.23 -11.54 2.95
C TYR A 226 7.34 -11.14 1.78
N THR A 227 6.67 -9.99 1.93
CA THR A 227 5.91 -9.29 0.89
C THR A 227 6.73 -8.14 0.29
N PRO A 228 6.31 -7.55 -0.86
CA PRO A 228 7.05 -6.45 -1.48
C PRO A 228 7.10 -5.15 -0.68
N ASP A 229 6.27 -4.99 0.33
CA ASP A 229 6.20 -3.81 1.20
C ASP A 229 6.45 -4.09 2.68
N GLY A 230 6.71 -5.36 3.04
CA GLY A 230 6.96 -5.79 4.41
C GLY A 230 5.72 -5.88 5.29
N ARG A 231 4.52 -5.70 4.74
CA ARG A 231 3.25 -5.80 5.46
C ARG A 231 2.53 -7.08 5.11
N CYS A 232 1.83 -7.68 6.08
CA CYS A 232 1.11 -8.92 5.83
C CYS A 232 0.00 -8.76 4.78
N LEU A 233 -0.48 -9.88 4.26
CA LEU A 233 -1.63 -9.96 3.37
C LEU A 233 -2.82 -10.47 4.15
N MET A 234 -3.89 -9.69 4.19
CA MET A 234 -5.13 -10.03 4.90
C MET A 234 -6.36 -9.79 4.04
N GLY A 235 -7.41 -10.55 4.31
CA GLY A 235 -8.75 -10.30 3.78
C GLY A 235 -9.20 -11.24 2.67
N PRO A 236 -10.41 -10.99 2.12
CA PRO A 236 -11.01 -11.81 1.09
C PRO A 236 -10.29 -11.63 -0.25
N VAL A 237 -10.09 -12.73 -0.96
CA VAL A 237 -9.44 -12.72 -2.26
C VAL A 237 -10.46 -12.41 -3.37
N PRO A 238 -10.23 -11.38 -4.20
CA PRO A 238 -11.10 -11.07 -5.33
C PRO A 238 -11.33 -12.27 -6.25
N GLY A 239 -12.56 -12.49 -6.66
CA GLY A 239 -12.94 -13.60 -7.55
C GLY A 239 -13.02 -14.98 -6.88
N LEU A 240 -12.64 -15.12 -5.62
CA LEU A 240 -12.71 -16.36 -4.84
C LEU A 240 -13.64 -16.19 -3.62
N PRO A 241 -14.95 -16.37 -3.77
CA PRO A 241 -15.90 -16.19 -2.68
C PRO A 241 -15.55 -17.05 -1.47
N ASN A 242 -15.55 -16.45 -0.26
CA ASN A 242 -15.25 -17.12 1.00
C ASN A 242 -13.84 -17.75 1.07
N PHE A 243 -12.89 -17.23 0.29
CA PHE A 243 -11.48 -17.57 0.43
C PHE A 243 -10.72 -16.35 0.94
N HIS A 244 -10.07 -16.49 2.09
CA HIS A 244 -9.34 -15.42 2.76
C HIS A 244 -7.85 -15.75 2.83
N VAL A 245 -7.02 -14.72 2.93
CA VAL A 245 -5.59 -14.83 3.17
C VAL A 245 -5.25 -14.18 4.50
N LEU A 246 -4.30 -14.77 5.23
CA LEU A 246 -3.71 -14.26 6.45
C LEU A 246 -2.25 -14.73 6.52
N ALA A 247 -1.35 -14.09 5.77
CA ALA A 247 0.02 -14.59 5.56
C ALA A 247 1.01 -13.47 5.19
N GLY A 248 2.30 -13.82 5.07
CA GLY A 248 3.33 -12.89 4.62
C GLY A 248 3.64 -11.79 5.64
N PHE A 249 3.82 -12.16 6.89
CA PHE A 249 4.01 -11.21 8.00
C PHE A 249 5.39 -10.55 8.02
N SER A 250 6.32 -10.96 7.16
CA SER A 250 7.62 -10.31 7.01
C SER A 250 8.31 -10.14 8.38
N ILE A 251 8.54 -11.25 9.10
CA ILE A 251 9.09 -11.38 10.45
C ILE A 251 8.13 -10.99 11.61
N PHE A 252 7.15 -10.16 11.39
CA PHE A 252 6.28 -9.62 12.44
C PHE A 252 5.09 -10.53 12.83
N GLY A 253 5.16 -11.84 12.52
CA GLY A 253 4.07 -12.77 12.79
C GLY A 253 3.67 -12.88 14.27
N ILE A 254 4.63 -12.88 15.19
CA ILE A 254 4.35 -12.90 16.64
C ILE A 254 3.69 -11.60 17.09
N VAL A 255 4.25 -10.46 16.69
CA VAL A 255 3.74 -9.13 17.07
C VAL A 255 2.32 -8.89 16.59
N PHE A 256 2.01 -9.23 15.34
CA PHE A 256 0.71 -8.95 14.74
C PHE A 256 -0.29 -10.10 14.83
N GLY A 257 0.14 -11.32 15.21
CA GLY A 257 -0.69 -12.53 15.12
C GLY A 257 -2.03 -12.43 15.86
N GLY A 258 -2.02 -11.88 17.08
CA GLY A 258 -3.24 -11.69 17.88
C GLY A 258 -4.22 -10.70 17.24
N GLY A 259 -3.73 -9.51 16.85
CA GLY A 259 -4.52 -8.48 16.19
C GLY A 259 -5.03 -8.93 14.80
N ALA A 260 -4.17 -9.58 14.03
CA ALA A 260 -4.52 -10.12 12.73
C ALA A 260 -5.62 -11.19 12.82
N GLY A 261 -5.54 -12.06 13.84
CA GLY A 261 -6.60 -13.04 14.11
C GLY A 261 -7.95 -12.40 14.43
N LYS A 262 -7.95 -11.32 15.26
CA LYS A 262 -9.16 -10.55 15.58
C LYS A 262 -9.79 -9.98 14.29
N TYR A 263 -9.03 -9.21 13.51
CA TYR A 263 -9.55 -8.56 12.30
C TYR A 263 -9.96 -9.55 11.21
N ALA A 264 -9.26 -10.68 11.09
CA ALA A 264 -9.68 -11.76 10.18
C ALA A 264 -11.03 -12.38 10.61
N ALA A 265 -11.24 -12.59 11.92
CA ALA A 265 -12.51 -13.07 12.45
C ALA A 265 -13.65 -12.08 12.21
N GLU A 266 -13.44 -10.79 12.47
CA GLU A 266 -14.42 -9.72 12.18
C GLU A 266 -14.76 -9.68 10.68
N TRP A 267 -13.76 -9.80 9.81
CA TRP A 267 -13.98 -9.84 8.35
C TRP A 267 -14.85 -11.00 7.92
N ILE A 268 -14.65 -12.16 8.54
CA ILE A 268 -15.40 -13.39 8.23
C ILE A 268 -16.82 -13.33 8.80
N VAL A 269 -16.98 -12.88 10.05
CA VAL A 269 -18.27 -12.94 10.78
C VAL A 269 -19.13 -11.72 10.44
N ASP A 270 -18.55 -10.53 10.43
CA ASP A 270 -19.26 -9.25 10.28
C ASP A 270 -19.21 -8.71 8.84
N GLY A 271 -18.46 -9.37 7.93
CA GLY A 271 -18.26 -8.96 6.55
C GLY A 271 -17.24 -7.84 6.34
N GLN A 272 -16.83 -7.16 7.42
CA GLN A 272 -15.78 -6.13 7.39
C GLN A 272 -15.18 -5.96 8.80
N PRO A 273 -13.88 -5.61 8.89
CA PRO A 273 -13.23 -5.33 10.18
C PRO A 273 -13.75 -4.04 10.82
N SER A 274 -13.44 -3.86 12.12
CA SER A 274 -13.79 -2.66 12.88
C SER A 274 -12.94 -1.44 12.51
N ASP A 275 -11.74 -1.66 11.98
CA ASP A 275 -10.77 -0.63 11.61
C ASP A 275 -10.37 -0.76 10.14
N ASN A 276 -9.82 0.30 9.57
CA ASN A 276 -9.32 0.29 8.20
C ASN A 276 -8.10 -0.63 8.04
N MET A 277 -8.25 -1.70 7.26
CA MET A 277 -7.19 -2.67 6.98
C MET A 277 -6.50 -2.45 5.61
N TRP A 278 -6.67 -1.29 4.97
CA TRP A 278 -6.12 -1.04 3.63
C TRP A 278 -4.62 -1.33 3.50
N GLU A 279 -3.83 -0.96 4.49
CA GLU A 279 -2.37 -1.18 4.44
C GLU A 279 -1.94 -2.65 4.43
N VAL A 280 -2.82 -3.55 4.85
CA VAL A 280 -2.60 -5.01 4.87
C VAL A 280 -3.54 -5.77 3.94
N ASP A 281 -4.50 -5.08 3.31
CA ASP A 281 -5.48 -5.70 2.41
C ASP A 281 -4.79 -6.38 1.21
N VAL A 282 -5.18 -7.62 0.93
CA VAL A 282 -4.64 -8.38 -0.21
C VAL A 282 -4.88 -7.67 -1.54
N ARG A 283 -5.95 -6.86 -1.66
CA ARG A 283 -6.32 -6.07 -2.84
C ARG A 283 -5.35 -4.93 -3.16
N ARG A 284 -4.44 -4.57 -2.25
CA ARG A 284 -3.43 -3.51 -2.49
C ARG A 284 -2.39 -3.88 -3.55
N PHE A 285 -2.28 -5.16 -3.89
CA PHE A 285 -1.45 -5.64 -4.99
C PHE A 285 -2.31 -6.05 -6.19
N GLY A 286 -1.80 -5.82 -7.38
CA GLY A 286 -2.41 -6.22 -8.64
C GLY A 286 -1.57 -7.23 -9.40
N GLY A 287 -1.94 -7.49 -10.65
CA GLY A 287 -1.26 -8.48 -11.51
C GLY A 287 0.24 -8.27 -11.71
N TYR A 288 0.75 -7.06 -11.53
CA TYR A 288 2.19 -6.76 -11.59
C TYR A 288 3.00 -7.49 -10.50
N ALA A 289 2.41 -7.75 -9.34
CA ALA A 289 3.05 -8.43 -8.22
C ALA A 289 3.06 -9.98 -8.36
N ARG A 290 2.61 -10.54 -9.49
CA ARG A 290 2.80 -11.96 -9.82
C ARG A 290 4.23 -12.29 -10.25
N SER A 291 5.04 -11.29 -10.60
CA SER A 291 6.44 -11.49 -10.94
C SER A 291 7.25 -11.86 -9.70
N THR A 292 7.69 -13.11 -9.60
CA THR A 292 8.56 -13.59 -8.49
C THR A 292 9.81 -12.73 -8.35
N ARG A 293 10.43 -12.32 -9.47
CA ARG A 293 11.59 -11.44 -9.45
C ARG A 293 11.27 -10.09 -8.81
N TYR A 294 10.16 -9.45 -9.22
CA TYR A 294 9.75 -8.18 -8.61
C TYR A 294 9.53 -8.33 -7.10
N VAL A 295 8.83 -9.40 -6.69
CA VAL A 295 8.57 -9.66 -5.26
C VAL A 295 9.89 -9.87 -4.51
N ALA A 296 10.81 -10.67 -5.06
CA ALA A 296 12.11 -10.93 -4.45
C ALA A 296 12.97 -9.66 -4.32
N ASP A 297 13.13 -8.89 -5.42
CA ASP A 297 13.90 -7.65 -5.41
C ASP A 297 13.35 -6.65 -4.36
N ARG A 298 12.02 -6.54 -4.26
CA ARG A 298 11.35 -5.68 -3.28
C ARG A 298 11.48 -6.20 -1.85
N ALA A 299 11.30 -7.50 -1.64
CA ALA A 299 11.39 -8.13 -0.33
C ALA A 299 12.81 -7.99 0.26
N VAL A 300 13.85 -8.22 -0.54
CA VAL A 300 15.26 -8.01 -0.13
C VAL A 300 15.51 -6.55 0.24
N ASP A 301 15.01 -5.60 -0.55
CA ASP A 301 15.12 -4.18 -0.24
C ASP A 301 14.41 -3.82 1.07
N VAL A 302 13.22 -4.36 1.31
CA VAL A 302 12.47 -4.14 2.56
C VAL A 302 13.23 -4.71 3.75
N TYR A 303 13.72 -5.94 3.66
CA TYR A 303 14.51 -6.59 4.71
C TYR A 303 15.77 -5.79 5.06
N GLY A 304 16.57 -5.43 4.06
CA GLY A 304 17.84 -4.69 4.27
C GLY A 304 17.64 -3.26 4.80
N HIS A 305 16.40 -2.75 4.78
CA HIS A 305 16.04 -1.43 5.30
C HIS A 305 15.14 -1.48 6.55
N GLU A 306 15.06 -2.64 7.23
CA GLU A 306 14.22 -2.79 8.42
C GLU A 306 14.51 -1.73 9.49
N TYR A 307 15.78 -1.45 9.72
CA TYR A 307 16.22 -0.42 10.67
C TYR A 307 16.53 0.94 10.03
N ALA A 308 16.26 1.12 8.75
CA ALA A 308 16.47 2.42 8.11
C ALA A 308 15.50 3.48 8.64
N ILE A 309 15.87 4.74 8.52
CA ILE A 309 14.96 5.85 8.87
C ILE A 309 13.84 5.89 7.85
N HIS A 310 12.61 5.73 8.31
CA HIS A 310 11.40 5.83 7.50
C HIS A 310 10.97 7.29 7.40
N TYR A 311 11.58 8.03 6.49
CA TYR A 311 11.19 9.41 6.22
C TYR A 311 9.79 9.49 5.57
N PRO A 312 9.05 10.58 5.81
CA PRO A 312 7.84 10.86 5.03
C PRO A 312 8.13 10.85 3.52
N GLU A 313 7.21 10.33 2.74
CA GLU A 313 7.28 10.25 1.26
C GLU A 313 8.48 9.43 0.71
N LEU A 314 9.06 8.55 1.52
CA LEU A 314 10.17 7.70 1.11
C LEU A 314 9.75 6.79 -0.06
N GLU A 315 10.45 6.92 -1.18
CA GLU A 315 10.31 6.04 -2.34
C GLU A 315 11.43 4.99 -2.37
N ARG A 316 11.07 3.74 -2.60
CA ARG A 316 12.02 2.65 -2.77
C ARG A 316 12.26 2.37 -4.25
N TYR A 317 13.50 2.04 -4.60
CA TYR A 317 13.92 1.91 -6.00
C TYR A 317 14.03 0.46 -6.49
N ALA A 318 14.11 -0.52 -5.60
CA ALA A 318 14.18 -1.93 -5.98
C ALA A 318 12.95 -2.36 -6.82
N GLY A 319 13.16 -3.20 -7.82
CA GLY A 319 12.12 -3.67 -8.72
C GLY A 319 11.53 -2.61 -9.65
N ARG A 320 12.20 -1.46 -9.83
CA ARG A 320 11.77 -0.34 -10.68
C ARG A 320 12.75 -0.04 -11.81
N PRO A 321 12.29 0.56 -12.96
CA PRO A 321 10.88 0.86 -13.29
C PRO A 321 10.09 -0.41 -13.63
N LEU A 322 8.76 -0.44 -13.35
CA LEU A 322 7.91 -1.60 -13.63
C LEU A 322 6.84 -1.29 -14.68
N LYS A 323 5.88 -0.42 -14.37
CA LYS A 323 4.83 0.03 -15.30
C LYS A 323 5.14 1.47 -15.71
N THR A 324 5.45 1.71 -16.98
CA THR A 324 5.79 3.03 -17.50
C THR A 324 4.75 3.49 -18.54
N GLY A 325 4.39 4.77 -18.49
CA GLY A 325 3.61 5.41 -19.55
C GLY A 325 4.47 5.78 -20.76
N PRO A 326 3.87 6.14 -21.92
CA PRO A 326 4.60 6.52 -23.13
C PRO A 326 5.51 7.75 -22.99
N LEU A 327 5.33 8.55 -21.93
CA LEU A 327 6.14 9.75 -21.67
C LEU A 327 7.27 9.53 -20.68
N TYR A 328 7.44 8.32 -20.14
CA TYR A 328 8.40 8.05 -19.08
C TYR A 328 9.80 8.58 -19.40
N ASP A 329 10.38 8.13 -20.50
CA ASP A 329 11.76 8.53 -20.89
C ASP A 329 11.85 10.04 -21.17
N ARG A 330 10.82 10.59 -21.83
CA ARG A 330 10.78 12.01 -22.20
C ARG A 330 10.73 12.93 -20.99
N LEU A 331 9.92 12.61 -19.99
CA LEU A 331 9.86 13.37 -18.74
C LEU A 331 11.12 13.16 -17.89
N LEU A 332 11.69 11.95 -17.92
CA LEU A 332 12.97 11.67 -17.28
C LEU A 332 14.10 12.57 -17.85
N ASP A 333 14.12 12.75 -19.18
CA ASP A 333 15.09 13.66 -19.85
C ASP A 333 14.87 15.14 -19.47
N LYS A 334 13.68 15.50 -19.04
CA LYS A 334 13.34 16.84 -18.52
C LYS A 334 13.56 17.00 -17.01
N GLY A 335 14.15 16.01 -16.36
CA GLY A 335 14.45 16.06 -14.93
C GLY A 335 13.36 15.50 -14.02
N ALA A 336 12.35 14.78 -14.54
CA ALA A 336 11.35 14.16 -13.69
C ALA A 336 11.98 13.17 -12.69
N VAL A 337 11.67 13.36 -11.42
CA VAL A 337 11.95 12.41 -10.34
C VAL A 337 10.69 11.59 -10.11
N TYR A 338 10.82 10.27 -10.25
CA TYR A 338 9.69 9.36 -10.24
C TYR A 338 9.48 8.67 -8.92
N GLY A 339 8.20 8.47 -8.53
CA GLY A 339 7.76 7.53 -7.51
C GLY A 339 6.83 6.48 -8.11
N ALA A 340 6.54 5.44 -7.33
CA ALA A 340 5.69 4.35 -7.78
C ALA A 340 4.39 4.28 -6.99
N ARG A 341 3.26 4.05 -7.70
CA ARG A 341 1.97 3.69 -7.10
C ARG A 341 1.32 2.58 -7.92
N PHE A 342 0.95 1.50 -7.26
CA PHE A 342 0.37 0.31 -7.90
C PHE A 342 1.21 -0.18 -9.09
N GLY A 343 2.54 -0.15 -8.95
CA GLY A 343 3.51 -0.50 -9.98
C GLY A 343 3.73 0.55 -11.08
N TRP A 344 2.90 1.60 -11.15
CA TRP A 344 3.06 2.69 -12.12
C TRP A 344 4.13 3.68 -11.68
N GLU A 345 5.03 4.03 -12.59
CA GLU A 345 5.92 5.16 -12.46
C GLU A 345 5.15 6.47 -12.66
N ARG A 346 5.27 7.42 -11.72
CA ARG A 346 4.60 8.72 -11.76
C ARG A 346 5.59 9.84 -11.51
N PRO A 347 5.59 10.94 -12.28
CA PRO A 347 6.47 12.08 -12.03
C PRO A 347 6.06 12.76 -10.71
N LEU A 348 6.91 12.70 -9.69
CA LEU A 348 6.66 13.33 -8.40
C LEU A 348 6.94 14.83 -8.44
N TRP A 349 8.03 15.22 -9.07
CA TRP A 349 8.47 16.61 -9.25
C TRP A 349 9.53 16.68 -10.35
N PHE A 350 9.90 17.89 -10.78
CA PHE A 350 10.90 18.10 -11.80
C PHE A 350 12.13 18.79 -11.23
N ALA A 351 13.26 18.08 -11.25
CA ALA A 351 14.55 18.61 -10.85
C ALA A 351 15.17 19.45 -11.98
N PRO A 352 16.05 20.43 -11.66
CA PRO A 352 16.75 21.21 -12.68
C PRO A 352 17.62 20.37 -13.62
N GLU A 353 18.09 19.24 -13.12
CA GLU A 353 18.98 18.32 -13.84
C GLU A 353 18.47 16.88 -13.78
N ARG A 354 18.77 16.11 -14.85
CA ARG A 354 18.45 14.69 -14.90
C ARG A 354 19.28 13.90 -13.88
N GLY A 355 18.66 12.88 -13.28
CA GLY A 355 19.32 11.93 -12.38
C GLY A 355 19.43 12.38 -10.92
N VAL A 356 18.81 13.49 -10.57
CA VAL A 356 18.68 13.92 -9.18
C VAL A 356 17.83 12.89 -8.42
N ARG A 357 18.26 12.57 -7.20
CA ARG A 357 17.52 11.74 -6.26
C ARG A 357 17.00 12.57 -5.10
N ASP A 358 15.89 12.14 -4.53
CA ASP A 358 15.34 12.74 -3.33
C ASP A 358 16.31 12.68 -2.15
N ILE A 359 16.44 13.80 -1.43
CA ILE A 359 17.03 13.85 -0.09
C ILE A 359 15.89 14.05 0.88
N TYR A 360 15.64 13.02 1.67
CA TYR A 360 14.51 12.97 2.60
C TYR A 360 14.83 13.67 3.92
N SER A 361 13.80 14.20 4.57
CA SER A 361 13.92 14.89 5.86
C SER A 361 12.56 14.88 6.57
N PHE A 362 12.55 14.88 7.90
CA PHE A 362 11.34 15.14 8.71
C PHE A 362 10.87 16.61 8.67
N ARG A 363 11.62 17.49 7.99
CA ARG A 363 11.27 18.90 7.82
C ARG A 363 10.90 19.20 6.38
N ARG A 364 11.89 19.45 5.53
CA ARG A 364 11.73 19.76 4.10
C ARG A 364 12.65 18.85 3.29
N GLY A 365 12.09 18.13 2.34
CA GLY A 365 12.86 17.37 1.36
C GLY A 365 13.51 18.28 0.32
N SER A 366 14.46 17.72 -0.45
CA SER A 366 15.20 18.46 -1.50
C SER A 366 14.31 19.04 -2.59
N TRP A 367 13.12 18.52 -2.76
CA TRP A 367 12.13 18.95 -3.77
C TRP A 367 11.34 20.20 -3.41
N HIS A 368 11.40 20.66 -2.15
CA HIS A 368 10.47 21.66 -1.61
C HIS A 368 10.37 22.93 -2.47
N ASP A 369 11.52 23.50 -2.87
CA ASP A 369 11.54 24.76 -3.62
C ASP A 369 11.05 24.56 -5.05
N ALA A 370 11.45 23.45 -5.71
CA ALA A 370 11.00 23.10 -7.06
C ALA A 370 9.48 22.87 -7.11
N VAL A 371 8.93 22.13 -6.16
CA VAL A 371 7.47 21.92 -6.01
C VAL A 371 6.74 23.24 -5.77
N GLY A 372 7.35 24.17 -5.01
CA GLY A 372 6.84 25.52 -4.84
C GLY A 372 6.78 26.31 -6.16
N GLU A 373 7.80 26.21 -7.01
CA GLU A 373 7.81 26.86 -8.33
C GLU A 373 6.76 26.24 -9.27
N GLU A 374 6.67 24.89 -9.31
CA GLU A 374 5.64 24.18 -10.08
C GLU A 374 4.23 24.65 -9.66
N SER A 375 3.96 24.71 -8.37
CA SER A 375 2.66 25.14 -7.82
C SER A 375 2.33 26.59 -8.20
N ARG A 376 3.31 27.51 -8.11
CA ARG A 376 3.15 28.92 -8.51
C ARG A 376 2.89 29.05 -10.01
N ALA A 377 3.59 28.27 -10.83
CA ALA A 377 3.41 28.25 -12.28
C ALA A 377 2.01 27.79 -12.69
N VAL A 378 1.52 26.71 -12.09
CA VAL A 378 0.14 26.22 -12.32
C VAL A 378 -0.89 27.27 -11.96
N ARG A 379 -0.73 27.98 -10.84
CA ARG A 379 -1.67 29.02 -10.41
C ARG A 379 -1.65 30.28 -11.26
N ALA A 380 -0.50 30.67 -11.76
CA ALA A 380 -0.34 31.90 -12.53
C ALA A 380 -0.58 31.71 -14.05
N ARG A 381 -0.32 30.51 -14.56
CA ARG A 381 -0.24 30.24 -16.00
C ARG A 381 -0.97 28.95 -16.39
N VAL A 382 -0.22 27.94 -16.80
CA VAL A 382 -0.72 26.60 -17.10
C VAL A 382 0.36 25.54 -16.82
N GLY A 383 -0.03 24.46 -16.17
CA GLY A 383 0.80 23.28 -15.97
C GLY A 383 0.26 22.06 -16.70
N LEU A 384 1.14 21.13 -17.02
CA LEU A 384 0.84 19.84 -17.63
C LEU A 384 1.30 18.70 -16.72
N LEU A 385 0.40 17.76 -16.43
CA LEU A 385 0.69 16.57 -15.61
C LEU A 385 0.29 15.31 -16.34
N ASP A 386 1.14 14.30 -16.33
CA ASP A 386 0.80 12.94 -16.74
C ASP A 386 0.06 12.20 -15.62
N GLN A 387 -1.25 12.00 -15.80
CA GLN A 387 -2.13 11.25 -14.90
C GLN A 387 -2.55 9.89 -15.48
N THR A 388 -1.83 9.36 -16.45
CA THR A 388 -2.12 8.09 -17.14
C THR A 388 -2.33 6.91 -16.20
N SER A 389 -1.70 6.93 -15.02
CA SER A 389 -1.82 5.87 -14.02
C SER A 389 -3.17 5.77 -13.31
N PHE A 390 -4.06 6.76 -13.44
CA PHE A 390 -5.39 6.69 -12.82
C PHE A 390 -6.18 5.47 -13.30
N ALA A 391 -6.91 4.83 -12.39
CA ALA A 391 -7.78 3.71 -12.72
C ALA A 391 -9.01 4.18 -13.52
N LYS A 392 -9.35 3.44 -14.55
CA LYS A 392 -10.44 3.77 -15.47
C LYS A 392 -11.26 2.53 -15.77
N TYR A 393 -12.56 2.61 -15.57
CA TYR A 393 -13.49 1.51 -15.83
C TYR A 393 -14.62 1.98 -16.76
N GLU A 394 -15.10 1.10 -17.61
CA GLU A 394 -16.34 1.27 -18.34
C GLU A 394 -17.38 0.30 -17.80
N VAL A 395 -18.56 0.84 -17.45
CA VAL A 395 -19.71 0.06 -16.96
C VAL A 395 -20.83 0.24 -17.96
N SER A 396 -21.33 -0.84 -18.54
CA SER A 396 -22.31 -0.80 -19.61
C SER A 396 -23.31 -1.94 -19.53
N GLY A 397 -24.43 -1.78 -20.27
CA GLY A 397 -25.48 -2.78 -20.37
C GLY A 397 -26.79 -2.34 -19.70
N PRO A 398 -27.92 -3.02 -20.00
CA PRO A 398 -29.26 -2.57 -19.61
C PRO A 398 -29.47 -2.44 -18.10
N GLY A 399 -28.63 -3.08 -17.29
CA GLY A 399 -28.65 -2.98 -15.82
C GLY A 399 -27.69 -1.94 -15.25
N ALA A 400 -26.82 -1.31 -16.06
CA ALA A 400 -25.71 -0.47 -15.58
C ALA A 400 -26.17 0.73 -14.74
N THR A 401 -27.24 1.41 -15.15
CA THR A 401 -27.78 2.54 -14.40
C THR A 401 -28.28 2.13 -13.01
N ILE A 402 -29.08 1.09 -12.92
CA ILE A 402 -29.63 0.59 -11.64
C ILE A 402 -28.49 0.08 -10.74
N PHE A 403 -27.54 -0.62 -11.32
CA PHE A 403 -26.38 -1.14 -10.62
C PHE A 403 -25.53 -0.04 -10.00
N LEU A 404 -25.09 0.94 -10.79
CA LEU A 404 -24.28 2.06 -10.30
C LEU A 404 -25.07 2.94 -9.34
N ASP A 405 -26.37 3.14 -9.54
CA ASP A 405 -27.19 3.94 -8.65
C ASP A 405 -27.28 3.32 -7.25
N ARG A 406 -27.27 2.00 -7.15
CA ARG A 406 -27.21 1.27 -5.87
C ARG A 406 -25.83 1.38 -5.17
N LEU A 407 -24.73 1.45 -5.95
CA LEU A 407 -23.37 1.53 -5.38
C LEU A 407 -23.00 2.95 -4.95
N CYS A 408 -23.36 3.95 -5.75
CA CYS A 408 -22.97 5.34 -5.57
C CYS A 408 -23.84 6.05 -4.54
N ALA A 409 -23.23 6.75 -3.60
CA ALA A 409 -23.97 7.56 -2.63
C ALA A 409 -24.62 8.82 -3.24
N ASN A 410 -24.06 9.34 -4.33
CA ASN A 410 -24.60 10.50 -5.04
C ASN A 410 -25.57 10.08 -6.16
N LYS A 411 -26.38 11.04 -6.63
CA LYS A 411 -27.15 10.90 -7.88
C LYS A 411 -26.23 10.67 -9.07
N LEU A 412 -26.56 9.68 -9.88
CA LEU A 412 -25.88 9.49 -11.16
C LEU A 412 -26.19 10.63 -12.12
N PRO A 413 -25.24 10.97 -13.01
CA PRO A 413 -25.48 11.97 -14.06
C PRO A 413 -26.59 11.49 -15.01
N ARG A 414 -27.62 12.34 -15.24
CA ARG A 414 -28.76 11.98 -16.07
C ARG A 414 -28.53 12.21 -17.56
N ALA A 415 -27.87 13.32 -17.91
CA ALA A 415 -27.59 13.66 -19.31
C ALA A 415 -26.21 13.16 -19.75
N GLN A 416 -26.10 12.76 -21.01
CA GLN A 416 -24.82 12.40 -21.62
C GLN A 416 -23.79 13.52 -21.49
N GLY A 417 -22.55 13.18 -21.20
CA GLY A 417 -21.46 14.11 -20.95
C GLY A 417 -21.48 14.76 -19.57
N ARG A 418 -22.47 14.51 -18.71
CA ARG A 418 -22.45 14.99 -17.33
C ARG A 418 -21.62 14.05 -16.44
N MET A 419 -21.04 14.65 -15.40
CA MET A 419 -20.21 13.97 -14.43
C MET A 419 -20.79 14.15 -13.03
N ALA A 420 -20.49 13.20 -12.13
CA ALA A 420 -20.75 13.28 -10.70
C ALA A 420 -19.54 12.74 -9.92
N LEU A 421 -19.13 13.47 -8.89
CA LEU A 421 -18.25 12.93 -7.86
C LEU A 421 -19.12 12.17 -6.85
N THR A 422 -18.72 11.00 -6.46
CA THR A 422 -19.48 10.14 -5.56
C THR A 422 -18.56 9.20 -4.77
N GLN A 423 -19.02 8.81 -3.59
CA GLN A 423 -18.43 7.74 -2.82
C GLN A 423 -19.26 6.47 -3.01
N MET A 424 -18.61 5.31 -2.93
CA MET A 424 -19.25 4.04 -2.64
C MET A 424 -18.97 3.70 -1.17
N CYS A 425 -20.00 3.28 -0.45
CA CYS A 425 -19.88 3.05 0.99
C CYS A 425 -19.96 1.57 1.32
N THR A 426 -19.31 1.18 2.43
CA THR A 426 -19.54 -0.12 3.06
C THR A 426 -20.94 -0.17 3.69
N PRO A 427 -21.48 -1.35 4.02
CA PRO A 427 -22.75 -1.45 4.74
C PRO A 427 -22.78 -0.69 6.08
N LYS A 428 -21.61 -0.48 6.71
CA LYS A 428 -21.47 0.32 7.94
C LYS A 428 -21.37 1.83 7.67
N GLY A 429 -21.40 2.25 6.40
CA GLY A 429 -21.39 3.65 5.97
C GLY A 429 -20.03 4.26 5.73
N GLY A 430 -18.94 3.53 5.97
CA GLY A 430 -17.57 4.01 5.70
C GLY A 430 -17.30 4.15 4.20
N ILE A 431 -16.41 5.06 3.82
CA ILE A 431 -16.04 5.33 2.42
C ILE A 431 -15.15 4.22 1.89
N GLU A 432 -15.69 3.31 1.10
CA GLU A 432 -14.94 2.25 0.42
C GLU A 432 -14.22 2.79 -0.82
N CYS A 433 -14.91 3.53 -1.69
CA CYS A 433 -14.32 4.13 -2.88
C CYS A 433 -14.67 5.61 -2.98
N ASP A 434 -13.75 6.42 -3.52
CA ASP A 434 -13.98 7.81 -3.91
C ASP A 434 -13.66 7.97 -5.40
N LEU A 435 -14.68 8.31 -6.20
CA LEU A 435 -14.58 8.21 -7.65
C LEU A 435 -15.48 9.20 -8.40
N THR A 436 -15.17 9.38 -9.69
CA THR A 436 -15.95 10.19 -10.60
C THR A 436 -16.68 9.30 -11.61
N VAL A 437 -17.99 9.51 -11.76
CA VAL A 437 -18.83 8.81 -12.74
C VAL A 437 -19.24 9.78 -13.84
N THR A 438 -18.98 9.41 -15.09
CA THR A 438 -19.37 10.17 -16.29
C THR A 438 -20.36 9.35 -17.11
N LYS A 439 -21.50 9.93 -17.49
CA LYS A 439 -22.45 9.28 -18.41
C LYS A 439 -22.00 9.46 -19.86
N LEU A 440 -21.67 8.36 -20.55
CA LEU A 440 -21.23 8.37 -21.94
C LEU A 440 -22.39 8.15 -22.93
N GLY A 441 -23.45 7.46 -22.51
CA GLY A 441 -24.60 7.13 -23.32
C GLY A 441 -25.73 6.54 -22.48
N GLU A 442 -26.74 5.99 -23.14
CA GLU A 442 -27.77 5.21 -22.47
C GLU A 442 -27.11 3.97 -21.85
N ASP A 443 -27.29 3.79 -20.54
CA ASP A 443 -26.68 2.66 -19.79
C ASP A 443 -25.19 2.42 -20.04
N HIS A 444 -24.43 3.50 -20.27
CA HIS A 444 -22.99 3.46 -20.47
C HIS A 444 -22.30 4.57 -19.67
N TYR A 445 -21.38 4.16 -18.80
CA TYR A 445 -20.70 5.03 -17.85
C TYR A 445 -19.19 4.83 -17.88
N TYR A 446 -18.46 5.92 -17.67
CA TYR A 446 -17.02 5.94 -17.48
C TYR A 446 -16.71 6.32 -16.05
N VAL A 447 -16.01 5.46 -15.34
CA VAL A 447 -15.68 5.60 -13.92
C VAL A 447 -14.18 5.78 -13.77
N ILE A 448 -13.78 6.81 -13.02
CA ILE A 448 -12.37 7.13 -12.77
C ILE A 448 -12.12 7.07 -11.28
N SER A 449 -11.04 6.42 -10.89
CA SER A 449 -10.59 6.24 -9.53
C SER A 449 -9.07 6.46 -9.40
N ALA A 450 -8.56 6.50 -8.16
CA ALA A 450 -7.15 6.73 -7.92
C ALA A 450 -6.28 5.53 -8.38
N ALA A 451 -5.05 5.82 -8.81
CA ALA A 451 -4.12 4.80 -9.29
C ALA A 451 -3.77 3.74 -8.21
N GLY A 452 -3.68 4.17 -6.95
CA GLY A 452 -3.31 3.28 -5.84
C GLY A 452 -4.38 2.26 -5.48
N THR A 453 -5.63 2.52 -5.83
CA THR A 453 -6.80 1.71 -5.47
C THR A 453 -7.39 0.92 -6.65
N GLU A 454 -6.69 0.86 -7.80
CA GLU A 454 -7.19 0.22 -9.03
C GLU A 454 -7.80 -1.16 -8.75
N ASN A 455 -7.08 -2.05 -8.08
CA ASN A 455 -7.57 -3.41 -7.82
C ASN A 455 -8.61 -3.46 -6.70
N HIS A 456 -8.48 -2.58 -5.71
CA HIS A 456 -9.41 -2.47 -4.60
C HIS A 456 -10.81 -2.07 -5.08
N ASP A 457 -10.88 -0.98 -5.84
CA ASP A 457 -12.15 -0.42 -6.32
C ASP A 457 -12.79 -1.34 -7.37
N LEU A 458 -11.97 -1.94 -8.26
CA LEU A 458 -12.43 -2.95 -9.19
C LEU A 458 -13.08 -4.12 -8.46
N ALA A 459 -12.41 -4.66 -7.45
CA ALA A 459 -12.91 -5.80 -6.67
C ALA A 459 -14.22 -5.48 -5.94
N TRP A 460 -14.37 -4.25 -5.43
CA TRP A 460 -15.62 -3.80 -4.81
C TRP A 460 -16.77 -3.77 -5.82
N ILE A 461 -16.54 -3.20 -6.99
CA ILE A 461 -17.54 -3.12 -8.06
C ILE A 461 -17.88 -4.55 -8.55
N GLU A 462 -16.88 -5.41 -8.77
CA GLU A 462 -17.08 -6.81 -9.20
C GLU A 462 -17.86 -7.65 -8.17
N TYR A 463 -17.61 -7.43 -6.88
CA TYR A 463 -18.30 -8.15 -5.81
C TYR A 463 -19.82 -7.95 -5.87
N HIS A 464 -20.26 -6.76 -6.25
CA HIS A 464 -21.67 -6.40 -6.36
C HIS A 464 -22.26 -6.62 -7.76
N LEU A 465 -21.48 -7.08 -8.72
CA LEU A 465 -21.91 -7.23 -10.11
C LEU A 465 -23.07 -8.24 -10.24
N PRO A 466 -24.17 -7.88 -10.94
CA PRO A 466 -25.26 -8.82 -11.19
C PRO A 466 -24.77 -10.04 -11.97
N LYS A 467 -25.24 -11.23 -11.57
CA LYS A 467 -24.83 -12.51 -12.22
C LYS A 467 -25.65 -12.85 -13.46
N ASP A 468 -26.65 -12.05 -13.81
CA ASP A 468 -27.57 -12.26 -14.95
C ASP A 468 -27.02 -11.75 -16.29
N GLY A 469 -25.81 -11.18 -16.29
CA GLY A 469 -25.18 -10.62 -17.49
C GLY A 469 -25.76 -9.27 -17.96
N SER A 470 -26.62 -8.64 -17.17
CA SER A 470 -27.21 -7.34 -17.48
C SER A 470 -26.23 -6.17 -17.38
N VAL A 471 -25.08 -6.35 -16.71
CA VAL A 471 -24.04 -5.35 -16.56
C VAL A 471 -22.69 -5.93 -16.99
N ARG A 472 -21.98 -5.16 -17.81
CA ARG A 472 -20.60 -5.42 -18.19
C ARG A 472 -19.68 -4.39 -17.54
N LEU A 473 -18.61 -4.86 -16.93
CA LEU A 473 -17.53 -4.05 -16.33
C LEU A 473 -16.23 -4.34 -17.06
N ASP A 474 -15.59 -3.32 -17.62
CA ASP A 474 -14.30 -3.41 -18.28
C ASP A 474 -13.28 -2.50 -17.58
N ASN A 475 -12.14 -3.06 -17.14
CA ASN A 475 -10.99 -2.25 -16.74
C ASN A 475 -10.27 -1.76 -18.01
N VAL A 476 -10.34 -0.45 -18.24
CA VAL A 476 -9.78 0.22 -19.41
C VAL A 476 -8.57 1.10 -19.07
N THR A 477 -7.99 0.91 -17.90
CA THR A 477 -6.87 1.71 -17.36
C THR A 477 -5.72 1.81 -18.38
N CYS A 478 -5.31 0.70 -18.97
CA CYS A 478 -4.21 0.68 -19.93
C CYS A 478 -4.62 1.06 -21.37
N ARG A 479 -5.92 1.31 -21.64
CA ARG A 479 -6.41 1.72 -22.96
C ARG A 479 -6.26 3.23 -23.16
N TYR A 480 -6.38 4.02 -22.10
CA TYR A 480 -6.40 5.47 -22.15
C TYR A 480 -5.25 6.10 -21.39
N GLY A 481 -4.49 6.97 -22.07
CA GLY A 481 -3.64 7.96 -21.43
C GLY A 481 -4.44 9.13 -20.89
N VAL A 482 -3.89 9.85 -19.92
CA VAL A 482 -4.49 11.05 -19.34
C VAL A 482 -3.44 12.13 -19.19
N LEU A 483 -3.63 13.25 -19.88
CA LEU A 483 -2.86 14.47 -19.69
C LEU A 483 -3.75 15.54 -19.09
N THR A 484 -3.33 16.09 -17.95
CA THR A 484 -4.08 17.17 -17.29
C THR A 484 -3.41 18.50 -17.54
N ILE A 485 -4.14 19.42 -18.12
CA ILE A 485 -3.75 20.84 -18.20
C ILE A 485 -4.52 21.63 -17.15
N ALA A 486 -3.81 22.34 -16.29
CA ALA A 486 -4.41 23.08 -15.17
C ALA A 486 -3.78 24.47 -15.02
N GLY A 487 -4.59 25.44 -14.63
CA GLY A 487 -4.23 26.84 -14.46
C GLY A 487 -5.10 27.80 -15.29
N PRO A 488 -5.04 29.11 -15.03
CA PRO A 488 -5.91 30.10 -15.66
C PRO A 488 -5.81 30.14 -17.18
N ARG A 489 -4.66 29.76 -17.76
CA ARG A 489 -4.42 29.74 -19.22
C ARG A 489 -4.79 28.39 -19.88
N SER A 490 -5.25 27.40 -19.13
CA SER A 490 -5.55 26.06 -19.65
C SER A 490 -6.65 26.06 -20.72
N ARG A 491 -7.65 26.95 -20.60
CA ARG A 491 -8.69 27.10 -21.62
C ARG A 491 -8.16 27.70 -22.91
N ASP A 492 -7.35 28.74 -22.82
CA ASP A 492 -6.75 29.39 -23.97
C ASP A 492 -5.92 28.41 -24.79
N LEU A 493 -5.10 27.60 -24.07
CA LEU A 493 -4.33 26.54 -24.69
C LEU A 493 -5.21 25.49 -25.37
N LEU A 494 -6.25 24.99 -24.67
CA LEU A 494 -7.15 23.99 -25.26
C LEU A 494 -7.90 24.56 -26.49
N GLN A 495 -8.37 25.79 -26.39
CA GLN A 495 -9.10 26.44 -27.48
C GLN A 495 -8.22 26.65 -28.73
N ALA A 496 -6.93 26.93 -28.56
CA ALA A 496 -6.01 27.07 -29.70
C ALA A 496 -5.80 25.75 -30.46
N LEU A 497 -6.01 24.60 -29.80
CA LEU A 497 -5.76 23.27 -30.35
C LEU A 497 -7.02 22.54 -30.84
N THR A 498 -8.21 23.10 -30.62
CA THR A 498 -9.47 22.49 -31.05
C THR A 498 -10.42 23.50 -31.71
N LYS A 499 -11.22 23.02 -32.65
CA LYS A 499 -12.29 23.81 -33.25
C LYS A 499 -13.58 23.89 -32.40
N ALA A 500 -13.65 23.05 -31.37
CA ALA A 500 -14.80 23.04 -30.47
C ALA A 500 -14.78 24.28 -29.57
N ASP A 501 -15.94 24.83 -29.28
CA ASP A 501 -16.08 25.96 -28.35
C ASP A 501 -15.79 25.50 -26.92
N CYS A 502 -14.70 26.02 -26.33
CA CYS A 502 -14.26 25.74 -24.95
C CYS A 502 -14.69 26.83 -23.97
N SER A 503 -15.59 27.74 -24.36
CA SER A 503 -16.13 28.78 -23.48
C SER A 503 -16.82 28.21 -22.25
N ASN A 504 -17.06 29.04 -21.26
CA ASN A 504 -17.72 28.63 -20.02
C ASN A 504 -19.17 28.15 -20.26
N GLU A 505 -19.81 28.70 -21.26
CA GLU A 505 -21.19 28.41 -21.69
C GLU A 505 -21.28 27.06 -22.38
N ALA A 506 -20.36 26.76 -23.29
CA ALA A 506 -20.34 25.55 -24.09
C ALA A 506 -19.69 24.35 -23.35
N PHE A 507 -18.70 24.61 -22.49
CA PHE A 507 -17.99 23.57 -21.74
C PHE A 507 -17.98 23.90 -20.24
N ARG A 508 -19.11 23.69 -19.58
CA ARG A 508 -19.30 23.97 -18.15
C ARG A 508 -18.49 23.02 -17.25
N PHE A 509 -18.26 23.45 -16.01
CA PHE A 509 -17.66 22.62 -14.99
C PHE A 509 -18.47 21.32 -14.80
N PHE A 510 -17.77 20.20 -14.55
CA PHE A 510 -18.36 18.85 -14.50
C PHE A 510 -19.06 18.42 -15.79
N LEU A 511 -18.52 18.83 -16.94
CA LEU A 511 -18.86 18.27 -18.26
C LEU A 511 -17.68 17.46 -18.81
N CYS A 512 -18.04 16.41 -19.53
CA CYS A 512 -17.19 15.62 -20.40
C CYS A 512 -17.62 15.85 -21.85
N ARG A 513 -16.67 16.07 -22.76
CA ARG A 513 -16.90 16.24 -24.19
C ARG A 513 -15.86 15.49 -25.00
N ASP A 514 -16.31 14.80 -26.04
CA ASP A 514 -15.41 14.25 -27.05
C ASP A 514 -14.99 15.37 -28.00
N LEU A 515 -13.69 15.58 -28.14
CA LEU A 515 -13.05 16.63 -28.91
C LEU A 515 -12.01 16.02 -29.85
N VAL A 516 -11.63 16.77 -30.87
CA VAL A 516 -10.38 16.52 -31.61
C VAL A 516 -9.42 17.64 -31.22
N VAL A 517 -8.30 17.26 -30.61
CA VAL A 517 -7.23 18.18 -30.19
C VAL A 517 -6.04 17.95 -31.13
N GLY A 518 -5.76 18.89 -32.01
CA GLY A 518 -4.87 18.66 -33.13
C GLY A 518 -5.39 17.52 -34.02
N MET A 519 -4.73 16.37 -34.00
CA MET A 519 -5.13 15.15 -34.71
C MET A 519 -5.58 14.02 -33.76
N ALA A 520 -5.54 14.25 -32.44
CA ALA A 520 -5.87 13.24 -31.44
C ALA A 520 -7.37 13.28 -31.07
N PRO A 521 -8.07 12.13 -31.05
CA PRO A 521 -9.37 12.04 -30.43
C PRO A 521 -9.20 12.10 -28.90
N VAL A 522 -9.93 12.99 -28.26
CA VAL A 522 -9.81 13.27 -26.83
C VAL A 522 -11.16 13.31 -26.17
N ARG A 523 -11.36 12.55 -25.12
CA ARG A 523 -12.43 12.73 -24.15
C ARG A 523 -11.94 13.73 -23.11
N ALA A 524 -12.37 14.97 -23.22
CA ALA A 524 -11.98 16.03 -22.31
C ALA A 524 -12.98 16.15 -21.16
N LEU A 525 -12.49 16.07 -19.93
CA LEU A 525 -13.27 16.25 -18.71
C LEU A 525 -12.91 17.60 -18.09
N ARG A 526 -13.88 18.50 -17.94
CA ARG A 526 -13.62 19.78 -17.27
C ARG A 526 -13.69 19.61 -15.77
N VAL A 527 -12.59 19.18 -15.22
CA VAL A 527 -12.36 18.94 -13.80
C VAL A 527 -10.87 19.17 -13.50
N SER A 528 -10.55 19.49 -12.27
CA SER A 528 -9.16 19.65 -11.83
C SER A 528 -9.06 19.40 -10.34
N TYR A 529 -8.07 18.60 -9.95
CA TYR A 529 -7.80 18.28 -8.54
C TYR A 529 -6.85 19.28 -7.86
N VAL A 530 -6.30 20.25 -8.62
CA VAL A 530 -5.43 21.32 -8.08
C VAL A 530 -6.23 22.58 -7.69
N GLY A 531 -7.55 22.58 -7.90
CA GLY A 531 -8.43 23.69 -7.55
C GLY A 531 -8.35 24.92 -8.46
N GLU A 532 -7.67 24.81 -9.58
CA GLU A 532 -7.62 25.81 -10.65
C GLU A 532 -8.48 25.35 -11.84
N LEU A 533 -8.74 26.24 -12.80
CA LEU A 533 -9.34 25.85 -14.08
C LEU A 533 -8.49 24.73 -14.70
N GLY A 534 -9.12 23.64 -15.14
CA GLY A 534 -8.38 22.54 -15.72
C GLY A 534 -9.23 21.59 -16.53
N TYR A 535 -8.53 20.77 -17.29
CA TYR A 535 -9.11 19.73 -18.13
C TYR A 535 -8.25 18.47 -18.05
N GLU A 536 -8.88 17.34 -17.80
CA GLU A 536 -8.29 16.03 -17.99
C GLU A 536 -8.57 15.57 -19.41
N LEU A 537 -7.52 15.32 -20.17
CA LEU A 537 -7.57 14.94 -21.58
C LEU A 537 -7.32 13.44 -21.69
N HIS A 538 -8.39 12.65 -21.63
CA HIS A 538 -8.34 11.20 -21.82
C HIS A 538 -8.30 10.88 -23.32
N HIS A 539 -7.33 10.06 -23.72
CA HIS A 539 -7.10 9.74 -25.14
C HIS A 539 -6.60 8.31 -25.28
N PRO A 540 -6.78 7.66 -26.44
CA PRO A 540 -6.14 6.37 -26.70
C PRO A 540 -4.63 6.49 -26.48
N LEU A 541 -4.05 5.51 -25.78
CA LEU A 541 -2.70 5.60 -25.22
C LEU A 541 -1.63 5.89 -26.29
N GLU A 542 -1.84 5.40 -27.52
CA GLU A 542 -0.96 5.61 -28.65
C GLU A 542 -0.81 7.08 -29.10
N TYR A 543 -1.77 7.95 -28.76
CA TYR A 543 -1.69 9.38 -29.05
C TYR A 543 -0.93 10.20 -28.02
N GLN A 544 -0.53 9.62 -26.89
CA GLN A 544 -0.04 10.40 -25.75
C GLN A 544 1.21 11.23 -26.07
N ARG A 545 2.17 10.68 -26.81
CA ARG A 545 3.38 11.43 -27.19
C ARG A 545 3.03 12.60 -28.12
N HIS A 546 2.20 12.35 -29.12
CA HIS A 546 1.76 13.39 -30.05
C HIS A 546 1.02 14.52 -29.32
N LEU A 547 0.07 14.16 -28.47
CA LEU A 547 -0.74 15.14 -27.71
C LEU A 547 0.13 15.96 -26.75
N TYR A 548 1.08 15.31 -26.07
CA TYR A 548 2.03 15.97 -25.18
C TYR A 548 2.88 17.00 -25.95
N ASP A 549 3.47 16.61 -27.08
CA ASP A 549 4.29 17.49 -27.90
C ASP A 549 3.50 18.69 -28.42
N LEU A 550 2.27 18.45 -28.85
CA LEU A 550 1.37 19.49 -29.33
C LEU A 550 1.03 20.50 -28.22
N LEU A 551 0.70 20.00 -27.02
CA LEU A 551 0.40 20.83 -25.85
C LEU A 551 1.60 21.66 -25.42
N MET A 552 2.80 21.07 -25.40
CA MET A 552 4.03 21.78 -25.02
C MET A 552 4.43 22.83 -26.06
N ALA A 553 4.29 22.52 -27.37
CA ALA A 553 4.63 23.45 -28.44
C ALA A 553 3.70 24.67 -28.46
N GLU A 554 2.38 24.45 -28.45
CA GLU A 554 1.40 25.53 -28.40
C GLU A 554 1.41 26.27 -27.05
N GLY A 555 1.62 25.51 -25.96
CA GLY A 555 1.67 26.04 -24.61
C GLY A 555 2.86 26.95 -24.31
N ALA A 556 3.89 26.96 -25.17
CA ALA A 556 5.07 27.81 -25.00
C ALA A 556 4.71 29.30 -24.90
N GLN A 557 3.74 29.78 -25.69
CA GLN A 557 3.24 31.15 -25.62
C GLN A 557 2.51 31.49 -24.31
N TYR A 558 2.07 30.46 -23.57
CA TYR A 558 1.43 30.59 -22.26
C TYR A 558 2.38 30.21 -21.12
N GLU A 559 3.66 30.03 -21.42
CA GLU A 559 4.71 29.63 -20.46
C GLU A 559 4.34 28.34 -19.69
N ILE A 560 3.88 27.32 -20.44
CA ILE A 560 3.50 26.02 -19.90
C ILE A 560 4.69 25.33 -19.20
N VAL A 561 4.42 24.68 -18.07
CA VAL A 561 5.41 23.88 -17.35
C VAL A 561 4.91 22.47 -17.11
N ASP A 562 5.79 21.50 -17.10
CA ASP A 562 5.48 20.22 -16.48
C ASP A 562 5.42 20.39 -14.96
N PHE A 563 4.50 19.68 -14.28
CA PHE A 563 4.47 19.62 -12.82
C PHE A 563 4.20 18.21 -12.33
N GLY A 564 4.58 17.93 -11.09
CA GLY A 564 4.52 16.59 -10.52
C GLY A 564 3.39 16.38 -9.50
N TYR A 565 3.27 15.13 -9.04
CA TYR A 565 2.26 14.75 -8.05
C TYR A 565 2.43 15.44 -6.69
N ARG A 566 3.66 15.86 -6.31
CA ARG A 566 3.89 16.62 -5.07
C ARG A 566 3.30 18.02 -5.16
N ALA A 567 3.39 18.68 -6.32
CA ALA A 567 2.73 19.97 -6.53
C ALA A 567 1.20 19.82 -6.58
N LEU A 568 0.69 18.76 -7.23
CA LEU A 568 -0.74 18.43 -7.19
C LEU A 568 -1.21 18.24 -5.74
N ASP A 569 -0.48 17.47 -4.91
CA ASP A 569 -0.84 17.22 -3.52
C ASP A 569 -0.83 18.50 -2.67
N ALA A 570 0.19 19.33 -2.81
CA ALA A 570 0.25 20.62 -2.14
C ALA A 570 -0.97 21.51 -2.49
N MET A 571 -1.29 21.62 -3.78
CA MET A 571 -2.40 22.47 -4.26
C MET A 571 -3.79 21.93 -3.88
N ARG A 572 -4.01 20.60 -3.89
CA ARG A 572 -5.28 20.00 -3.47
C ARG A 572 -5.56 20.23 -1.99
N LEU A 573 -4.51 20.13 -1.14
CA LEU A 573 -4.61 20.36 0.31
C LEU A 573 -5.10 21.77 0.61
N GLU A 574 -4.63 22.79 -0.10
CA GLU A 574 -5.08 24.18 0.07
C GLU A 574 -6.57 24.38 -0.27
N LYS A 575 -7.15 23.50 -1.06
CA LYS A 575 -8.59 23.47 -1.39
C LYS A 575 -9.38 22.49 -0.52
N ALA A 576 -8.70 21.82 0.41
CA ALA A 576 -9.27 20.76 1.24
C ALA A 576 -9.91 19.63 0.41
N TYR A 577 -9.33 19.30 -0.75
CA TYR A 577 -9.74 18.13 -1.53
C TYR A 577 -9.14 16.87 -0.88
N ARG A 578 -10.00 15.91 -0.56
CA ARG A 578 -9.64 14.68 0.15
C ARG A 578 -9.01 13.68 -0.80
N LEU A 579 -8.06 12.92 -0.28
CA LEU A 579 -7.44 11.79 -0.96
C LEU A 579 -7.77 10.50 -0.19
N TRP A 580 -8.34 9.53 -0.88
CA TRP A 580 -8.64 8.23 -0.27
C TRP A 580 -7.35 7.49 0.10
N GLY A 581 -7.36 6.85 1.27
CA GLY A 581 -6.19 6.18 1.86
C GLY A 581 -5.22 7.14 2.58
N VAL A 582 -5.48 8.46 2.55
CA VAL A 582 -4.70 9.47 3.28
C VAL A 582 -5.58 10.31 4.19
N ASP A 583 -6.58 11.01 3.63
CA ASP A 583 -7.48 11.89 4.38
C ASP A 583 -8.81 11.23 4.71
N ILE A 584 -9.23 10.28 3.91
CA ILE A 584 -10.49 9.52 4.03
C ILE A 584 -10.25 8.03 3.78
N SER A 585 -11.05 7.20 4.43
CA SER A 585 -10.98 5.74 4.36
C SER A 585 -12.33 5.13 4.77
N ALA A 586 -12.39 3.82 4.90
CA ALA A 586 -13.56 3.13 5.42
C ALA A 586 -13.86 3.44 6.92
N ASP A 587 -12.96 4.12 7.63
CA ASP A 587 -13.18 4.57 9.02
C ASP A 587 -14.14 5.76 9.13
N TYR A 588 -14.33 6.50 8.01
CA TYR A 588 -15.14 7.71 7.98
C TYR A 588 -16.34 7.54 7.06
N THR A 589 -17.49 8.01 7.50
CA THR A 589 -18.63 8.21 6.60
C THR A 589 -18.42 9.47 5.73
N PRO A 590 -19.11 9.60 4.60
CA PRO A 590 -19.06 10.85 3.81
C PRO A 590 -19.47 12.09 4.61
N ILE A 591 -20.30 11.95 5.64
CA ILE A 591 -20.74 13.04 6.51
C ILE A 591 -19.57 13.52 7.38
N GLU A 592 -18.92 12.60 8.10
CA GLU A 592 -17.76 12.91 8.95
C GLU A 592 -16.59 13.47 8.12
N ALA A 593 -16.45 13.00 6.88
CA ALA A 593 -15.43 13.48 5.93
C ALA A 593 -15.73 14.87 5.35
N GLY A 594 -16.91 15.48 5.64
CA GLY A 594 -17.34 16.75 5.05
C GLY A 594 -17.63 16.66 3.55
N LEU A 595 -18.08 15.49 3.08
CA LEU A 595 -18.45 15.20 1.70
C LEU A 595 -19.98 15.08 1.51
N GLU A 596 -20.76 15.53 2.47
CA GLU A 596 -22.23 15.45 2.50
C GLU A 596 -22.87 15.95 1.19
N ARG A 597 -22.35 17.01 0.60
CA ARG A 597 -22.84 17.54 -0.70
C ARG A 597 -22.77 16.55 -1.87
N PHE A 598 -22.03 15.46 -1.72
CA PHE A 598 -21.88 14.37 -2.69
C PHE A 598 -22.66 13.11 -2.27
N VAL A 599 -23.57 13.24 -1.31
CA VAL A 599 -24.52 12.19 -0.90
C VAL A 599 -25.94 12.66 -1.16
N ASP A 600 -26.72 11.82 -1.81
CA ASP A 600 -28.14 12.12 -2.04
C ASP A 600 -29.02 11.09 -1.34
N PHE A 601 -29.52 11.45 -0.17
CA PHE A 601 -30.41 10.60 0.63
C PHE A 601 -31.80 10.46 0.03
N ASP A 602 -32.21 11.31 -0.91
CA ASP A 602 -33.55 11.33 -1.53
C ASP A 602 -33.63 10.50 -2.83
N LYS A 603 -32.49 9.99 -3.33
CA LYS A 603 -32.45 9.20 -4.58
C LYS A 603 -33.03 7.80 -4.46
N GLY A 604 -33.23 7.30 -3.25
CA GLY A 604 -33.60 5.94 -2.94
C GLY A 604 -32.50 5.20 -2.16
N ASP A 605 -32.48 3.87 -2.26
CA ASP A 605 -31.53 3.04 -1.52
C ASP A 605 -30.14 3.00 -2.18
N PHE A 606 -29.10 3.02 -1.36
CA PHE A 606 -27.72 2.73 -1.75
C PHE A 606 -26.98 2.03 -0.59
N ILE A 607 -25.90 1.34 -0.87
CA ILE A 607 -25.12 0.62 0.14
C ILE A 607 -24.59 1.62 1.18
N GLY A 608 -24.85 1.36 2.46
CA GLY A 608 -24.42 2.20 3.58
C GLY A 608 -25.32 3.41 3.88
N ARG A 609 -26.43 3.61 3.15
CA ARG A 609 -27.34 4.75 3.30
C ARG A 609 -27.83 4.95 4.74
N ASP A 610 -28.36 3.91 5.35
CA ASP A 610 -28.96 4.01 6.69
C ASP A 610 -27.91 4.28 7.78
N ALA A 611 -26.70 3.76 7.61
CA ALA A 611 -25.59 4.02 8.52
C ALA A 611 -25.13 5.49 8.39
N ALA A 612 -24.94 5.99 7.18
CA ALA A 612 -24.58 7.38 6.93
C ALA A 612 -25.67 8.36 7.38
N ALA A 613 -26.97 8.00 7.20
CA ALA A 613 -28.09 8.83 7.65
C ALA A 613 -28.12 8.98 9.17
N ARG A 614 -27.86 7.91 9.93
CA ARG A 614 -27.77 8.00 11.40
C ARG A 614 -26.72 9.00 11.86
N ILE A 615 -25.56 9.03 11.23
CA ILE A 615 -24.50 10.00 11.56
C ILE A 615 -24.92 11.43 11.22
N ARG A 616 -25.61 11.64 10.10
CA ARG A 616 -26.14 12.97 9.73
C ARG A 616 -27.14 13.51 10.76
N ASP A 617 -27.97 12.63 11.32
CA ASP A 617 -29.08 13.01 12.21
C ASP A 617 -28.64 13.18 13.69
N THR A 618 -27.35 12.87 14.01
CA THR A 618 -26.71 13.11 15.32
C THR A 618 -25.92 14.41 15.33
#